data_e8e84970753da8ea94b969f3f6f3d7fc
#
_entry.id   e8e84970753da8ea94b969f3f6f3d7fc
#
_cell.length_a   1.000
_cell.length_b   1.000
_cell.length_c   1.000
_cell.angle_alpha   90.00
_cell.angle_beta   90.00
_cell.angle_gamma   90.00
#
_symmetry.space_group_name_H-M   'P 1'
#
loop_
_entity.id
_entity.type
_entity.pdbx_description
1 polymer ?
#
loop_
_entity_poly.entity_id
_entity_poly.type
_entity_poly.pdbx_seq_one_letter_code
_entity_poly.pdbx_strand_id
1 'polypeptide(L)'
;LIVTGEKSYAAFTKFYKGNREFRVAKYDGSASYEDMQRIADEFGEGVDVVLGVGGGRVIDTAKGVAQNLNVEYMTVPTVIATCAPYAPVAAVYHPDHTFREVAYFKRTAYACVADLDLLLESPKEYFVAGIGDTLAKWYEAVVLVERNNKFNDPFVRMGLEAAKITRDVLLRDANGALEAMEKGEVTESFKNAVDTEFAISGCV
;
A
#
# COMPACT_ATOMS: atom_id res chain seq x y z
N LEU A 1 -3.73 3.11 -17.62
CA LEU A 1 -2.81 1.98 -17.53
C LEU A 1 -2.97 1.28 -16.18
N ILE A 2 -3.10 -0.04 -16.16
CA ILE A 2 -2.97 -0.86 -14.94
C ILE A 2 -1.55 -1.42 -14.86
N VAL A 3 -0.88 -1.21 -13.71
CA VAL A 3 0.35 -1.91 -13.34
C VAL A 3 0.00 -2.96 -12.29
N THR A 4 0.35 -4.23 -12.54
CA THR A 4 -0.11 -5.35 -11.71
C THR A 4 0.80 -6.59 -11.83
N GLY A 5 0.58 -7.58 -10.97
CA GLY A 5 1.14 -8.92 -11.08
C GLY A 5 0.08 -9.92 -11.58
N GLU A 6 0.47 -11.16 -11.83
CA GLU A 6 -0.47 -12.19 -12.31
C GLU A 6 -1.58 -12.47 -11.30
N LYS A 7 -1.21 -12.76 -10.06
CA LYS A 7 -2.18 -13.11 -9.00
C LYS A 7 -3.08 -11.93 -8.63
N SER A 8 -2.52 -10.73 -8.53
CA SER A 8 -3.28 -9.52 -8.19
C SER A 8 -4.25 -9.12 -9.30
N TYR A 9 -3.87 -9.29 -10.57
CA TYR A 9 -4.78 -9.05 -11.68
C TYR A 9 -5.95 -10.05 -11.71
N ALA A 10 -5.67 -11.32 -11.46
CA ALA A 10 -6.72 -12.33 -11.35
C ALA A 10 -7.69 -12.05 -10.19
N ALA A 11 -7.19 -11.63 -9.04
CA ALA A 11 -8.03 -11.20 -7.92
C ALA A 11 -8.89 -9.99 -8.28
N PHE A 12 -8.28 -8.95 -8.86
CA PHE A 12 -9.00 -7.74 -9.28
C PHE A 12 -10.11 -8.04 -10.27
N THR A 13 -9.85 -8.82 -11.31
CA THR A 13 -10.85 -9.12 -12.37
C THR A 13 -12.05 -9.90 -11.87
N LYS A 14 -11.90 -10.67 -10.78
CA LYS A 14 -13.00 -11.37 -10.11
C LYS A 14 -14.03 -10.39 -9.53
N PHE A 15 -13.57 -9.25 -8.98
CA PHE A 15 -14.39 -8.26 -8.31
C PHE A 15 -14.77 -7.07 -9.21
N TYR A 16 -13.96 -6.74 -10.21
CA TYR A 16 -14.25 -5.65 -11.12
C TYR A 16 -15.49 -5.96 -11.99
N LYS A 17 -16.56 -5.18 -11.81
CA LYS A 17 -17.83 -5.30 -12.53
C LYS A 17 -18.02 -4.24 -13.62
N GLY A 18 -17.02 -3.38 -13.82
CA GLY A 18 -17.07 -2.35 -14.87
C GLY A 18 -16.90 -2.94 -16.27
N ASN A 19 -17.18 -2.13 -17.29
CA ASN A 19 -17.04 -2.47 -18.70
C ASN A 19 -15.88 -1.74 -19.39
N ARG A 20 -15.04 -1.04 -18.62
CA ARG A 20 -13.91 -0.31 -19.19
C ARG A 20 -12.75 -1.27 -19.48
N GLU A 21 -12.22 -1.19 -20.70
CA GLU A 21 -10.99 -1.86 -21.07
C GLU A 21 -9.77 -1.09 -20.57
N PHE A 22 -8.76 -1.82 -20.11
CA PHE A 22 -7.52 -1.27 -19.60
C PHE A 22 -6.33 -1.80 -20.39
N ARG A 23 -5.34 -0.96 -20.62
CA ARG A 23 -4.00 -1.47 -20.92
C ARG A 23 -3.40 -2.01 -19.64
N VAL A 24 -2.77 -3.18 -19.69
CA VAL A 24 -2.26 -3.89 -18.51
C VAL A 24 -0.79 -4.18 -18.70
N ALA A 25 0.04 -3.62 -17.82
CA ALA A 25 1.45 -3.90 -17.70
C ALA A 25 1.72 -4.82 -16.51
N LYS A 26 2.45 -5.90 -16.75
CA LYS A 26 2.93 -6.77 -15.68
C LYS A 26 4.29 -6.31 -15.21
N TYR A 27 4.42 -6.08 -13.88
CA TYR A 27 5.72 -5.82 -13.28
C TYR A 27 6.55 -7.10 -13.22
N ASP A 28 7.86 -6.98 -13.18
CA ASP A 28 8.79 -8.12 -13.20
C ASP A 28 9.00 -8.80 -11.83
N GLY A 29 8.42 -8.24 -10.76
CA GLY A 29 8.55 -8.73 -9.38
C GLY A 29 9.58 -7.98 -8.54
N SER A 30 10.45 -7.17 -9.16
CA SER A 30 11.55 -6.51 -8.46
C SER A 30 11.14 -5.24 -7.73
N ALA A 31 10.20 -4.45 -8.26
CA ALA A 31 9.95 -3.05 -7.89
C ALA A 31 11.22 -2.19 -8.05
N SER A 32 11.93 -2.37 -9.16
CA SER A 32 13.16 -1.65 -9.51
C SER A 32 12.88 -0.42 -10.38
N TYR A 33 13.82 0.55 -10.39
CA TYR A 33 13.73 1.67 -11.32
C TYR A 33 13.80 1.23 -12.78
N GLU A 34 14.51 0.16 -13.04
CA GLU A 34 14.66 -0.45 -14.36
C GLU A 34 13.30 -0.96 -14.87
N ASP A 35 12.52 -1.65 -14.03
CA ASP A 35 11.19 -2.12 -14.41
C ASP A 35 10.18 -0.96 -14.50
N MET A 36 10.25 0.02 -13.60
CA MET A 36 9.44 1.25 -13.67
C MET A 36 9.65 1.99 -14.99
N GLN A 37 10.92 2.10 -15.44
CA GLN A 37 11.25 2.76 -16.71
C GLN A 37 10.81 1.92 -17.90
N ARG A 38 11.04 0.60 -17.88
CA ARG A 38 10.57 -0.32 -18.93
C ARG A 38 9.06 -0.19 -19.16
N ILE A 39 8.27 -0.21 -18.08
CA ILE A 39 6.82 -0.08 -18.19
C ILE A 39 6.41 1.30 -18.72
N ALA A 40 7.08 2.38 -18.29
CA ALA A 40 6.81 3.72 -18.78
C ALA A 40 7.11 3.85 -20.28
N ASP A 41 8.21 3.28 -20.76
CA ASP A 41 8.61 3.33 -22.17
C ASP A 41 7.67 2.49 -23.05
N GLU A 42 7.27 1.29 -22.59
CA GLU A 42 6.46 0.36 -23.36
C GLU A 42 4.98 0.75 -23.40
N PHE A 43 4.43 1.28 -22.32
CA PHE A 43 2.98 1.48 -22.17
C PHE A 43 2.57 2.95 -21.99
N GLY A 44 3.53 3.88 -21.89
CA GLY A 44 3.26 5.25 -21.44
C GLY A 44 2.54 6.16 -22.43
N GLU A 45 2.55 5.88 -23.74
CA GLU A 45 1.93 6.73 -24.73
C GLU A 45 0.42 6.90 -24.49
N GLY A 46 -0.04 8.16 -24.33
CA GLY A 46 -1.45 8.51 -24.12
C GLY A 46 -2.03 7.98 -22.78
N VAL A 47 -1.20 7.77 -21.75
CA VAL A 47 -1.65 7.45 -20.40
C VAL A 47 -1.94 8.72 -19.63
N ASP A 48 -3.17 8.83 -19.09
CA ASP A 48 -3.58 9.96 -18.24
C ASP A 48 -3.47 9.60 -16.74
N VAL A 49 -3.56 8.31 -16.40
CA VAL A 49 -3.53 7.82 -15.02
C VAL A 49 -2.96 6.41 -14.95
N VAL A 50 -2.20 6.12 -13.90
CA VAL A 50 -1.70 4.78 -13.59
C VAL A 50 -2.49 4.20 -12.41
N LEU A 51 -3.01 2.99 -12.56
CA LEU A 51 -3.62 2.21 -11.49
C LEU A 51 -2.64 1.15 -11.02
N GLY A 52 -2.17 1.24 -9.78
CA GLY A 52 -1.42 0.19 -9.11
C GLY A 52 -2.38 -0.83 -8.49
N VAL A 53 -2.51 -2.01 -9.11
CA VAL A 53 -3.44 -3.05 -8.65
C VAL A 53 -2.64 -4.22 -8.08
N GLY A 54 -2.55 -4.30 -6.74
CA GLY A 54 -1.75 -5.36 -6.13
C GLY A 54 -1.33 -5.10 -4.69
N GLY A 55 -0.31 -5.83 -4.25
CA GLY A 55 0.38 -5.61 -2.97
C GLY A 55 1.46 -4.53 -3.05
N GLY A 56 2.21 -4.33 -1.97
CA GLY A 56 3.15 -3.21 -1.82
C GLY A 56 4.12 -3.04 -3.00
N ARG A 57 4.83 -4.09 -3.43
CA ARG A 57 5.79 -3.98 -4.55
C ARG A 57 5.15 -3.55 -5.87
N VAL A 58 3.96 -4.05 -6.17
CA VAL A 58 3.19 -3.65 -7.37
C VAL A 58 2.83 -2.17 -7.29
N ILE A 59 2.33 -1.75 -6.12
CA ILE A 59 1.94 -0.36 -5.90
C ILE A 59 3.15 0.56 -5.97
N ASP A 60 4.27 0.16 -5.37
CA ASP A 60 5.52 0.93 -5.45
C ASP A 60 6.05 1.05 -6.89
N THR A 61 5.94 -0.02 -7.69
CA THR A 61 6.23 0.04 -9.13
C THR A 61 5.31 1.04 -9.84
N ALA A 62 3.99 0.99 -9.55
CA ALA A 62 3.03 1.91 -10.17
C ALA A 62 3.30 3.38 -9.85
N LYS A 63 3.73 3.69 -8.61
CA LYS A 63 4.17 5.05 -8.22
C LYS A 63 5.33 5.54 -9.08
N GLY A 64 6.35 4.69 -9.26
CA GLY A 64 7.52 5.03 -10.09
C GLY A 64 7.16 5.21 -11.56
N VAL A 65 6.30 4.33 -12.12
CA VAL A 65 5.78 4.48 -13.49
C VAL A 65 5.04 5.79 -13.66
N ALA A 66 4.14 6.13 -12.74
CA ALA A 66 3.39 7.39 -12.78
C ALA A 66 4.30 8.63 -12.69
N GLN A 67 5.35 8.56 -11.85
CA GLN A 67 6.34 9.62 -11.76
C GLN A 67 7.13 9.78 -13.08
N ASN A 68 7.56 8.68 -13.70
CA ASN A 68 8.29 8.70 -14.97
C ASN A 68 7.43 9.29 -16.11
N LEU A 69 6.12 9.01 -16.10
CA LEU A 69 5.14 9.55 -17.06
C LEU A 69 4.63 10.95 -16.68
N ASN A 70 4.93 11.44 -15.47
CA ASN A 70 4.40 12.68 -14.92
C ASN A 70 2.85 12.76 -14.92
N VAL A 71 2.20 11.64 -14.58
CA VAL A 71 0.74 11.52 -14.47
C VAL A 71 0.33 11.19 -13.02
N GLU A 72 -0.98 11.31 -12.74
CA GLU A 72 -1.53 10.89 -11.46
C GLU A 72 -1.57 9.36 -11.35
N TYR A 73 -1.59 8.85 -10.11
CA TYR A 73 -1.80 7.44 -9.86
C TYR A 73 -2.90 7.18 -8.83
N MET A 74 -3.53 6.04 -8.97
CA MET A 74 -4.48 5.50 -8.02
C MET A 74 -4.02 4.11 -7.56
N THR A 75 -4.42 3.69 -6.37
CA THR A 75 -4.08 2.38 -5.83
C THR A 75 -5.33 1.55 -5.59
N VAL A 76 -5.24 0.26 -5.91
CA VAL A 76 -6.25 -0.76 -5.63
C VAL A 76 -5.52 -1.93 -4.96
N PRO A 77 -5.37 -1.89 -3.63
CA PRO A 77 -4.71 -2.97 -2.91
C PRO A 77 -5.50 -4.27 -3.04
N THR A 78 -4.79 -5.38 -3.26
CA THR A 78 -5.37 -6.73 -3.31
C THR A 78 -4.97 -7.60 -2.13
N VAL A 79 -4.16 -7.06 -1.23
CA VAL A 79 -3.77 -7.67 0.04
C VAL A 79 -3.59 -6.58 1.08
N ILE A 80 -3.79 -6.92 2.35
CA ILE A 80 -3.59 -6.03 3.49
C ILE A 80 -2.24 -6.43 4.11
N ALA A 81 -1.17 -5.67 3.84
CA ALA A 81 0.17 -6.05 4.29
C ALA A 81 1.07 -4.88 4.68
N THR A 82 0.83 -3.70 4.13
CA THR A 82 1.65 -2.49 4.34
C THR A 82 0.83 -1.23 4.04
N CYS A 83 1.33 -0.08 4.46
CA CYS A 83 0.74 1.22 4.12
C CYS A 83 1.05 1.71 2.69
N ALA A 84 1.72 0.93 1.86
CA ALA A 84 2.08 1.32 0.49
C ALA A 84 0.92 1.89 -0.34
N PRO A 85 -0.33 1.41 -0.22
CA PRO A 85 -1.45 1.98 -0.97
C PRO A 85 -1.69 3.47 -0.71
N TYR A 86 -1.32 3.98 0.44
CA TYR A 86 -1.58 5.36 0.85
C TYR A 86 -0.29 6.19 0.98
N ALA A 87 0.80 5.60 1.47
CA ALA A 87 2.05 6.31 1.74
C ALA A 87 2.70 6.87 0.46
N PRO A 88 3.24 8.12 0.47
CA PRO A 88 3.92 8.72 -0.67
C PRO A 88 5.38 8.26 -0.81
N VAL A 89 5.70 7.09 -0.34
CA VAL A 89 7.03 6.48 -0.41
C VAL A 89 6.98 5.12 -1.09
N ALA A 90 8.10 4.66 -1.61
CA ALA A 90 8.24 3.32 -2.15
C ALA A 90 9.55 2.68 -1.70
N ALA A 91 9.51 1.40 -1.38
CA ALA A 91 10.70 0.60 -1.23
C ALA A 91 11.18 0.16 -2.62
N VAL A 92 12.35 0.67 -3.02
CA VAL A 92 12.95 0.36 -4.32
C VAL A 92 14.03 -0.69 -4.16
N TYR A 93 14.06 -1.64 -5.08
CA TYR A 93 15.01 -2.75 -5.10
C TYR A 93 15.84 -2.72 -6.38
N HIS A 94 16.93 -3.47 -6.39
CA HIS A 94 17.64 -3.81 -7.60
C HIS A 94 16.91 -4.95 -8.35
N PRO A 95 17.18 -5.16 -9.65
CA PRO A 95 16.60 -6.29 -10.40
C PRO A 95 16.86 -7.67 -9.79
N ASP A 96 17.91 -7.82 -8.98
CA ASP A 96 18.23 -9.04 -8.22
C ASP A 96 17.45 -9.16 -6.90
N HIS A 97 16.48 -8.26 -6.65
CA HIS A 97 15.66 -8.16 -5.46
C HIS A 97 16.37 -7.71 -4.17
N THR A 98 17.62 -7.29 -4.23
CA THR A 98 18.28 -6.66 -3.07
C THR A 98 17.72 -5.26 -2.85
N PHE A 99 17.55 -4.86 -1.58
CA PHE A 99 17.05 -3.53 -1.23
C PHE A 99 18.02 -2.44 -1.71
N ARG A 100 17.49 -1.41 -2.35
CA ARG A 100 18.27 -0.27 -2.85
C ARG A 100 18.10 0.97 -1.98
N GLU A 101 16.88 1.48 -1.89
CA GLU A 101 16.57 2.69 -1.12
C GLU A 101 15.06 2.85 -0.89
N VAL A 102 14.70 3.83 -0.05
CA VAL A 102 13.34 4.35 0.04
C VAL A 102 13.24 5.59 -0.85
N ALA A 103 12.41 5.52 -1.88
CA ALA A 103 12.10 6.65 -2.74
C ALA A 103 10.96 7.48 -2.15
N TYR A 104 11.09 8.82 -2.19
CA TYR A 104 10.07 9.76 -1.73
C TYR A 104 9.41 10.42 -2.94
N PHE A 105 8.10 10.30 -3.03
CA PHE A 105 7.32 10.91 -4.12
C PHE A 105 6.72 12.25 -3.70
N LYS A 106 6.57 13.14 -4.67
CA LYS A 106 6.03 14.49 -4.43
C LYS A 106 4.52 14.49 -4.15
N ARG A 107 3.82 13.40 -4.49
CA ARG A 107 2.37 13.26 -4.39
C ARG A 107 2.01 11.94 -3.72
N THR A 108 0.94 11.96 -2.96
CA THR A 108 0.23 10.74 -2.55
C THR A 108 -0.62 10.23 -3.71
N ALA A 109 -1.18 9.04 -3.59
CA ALA A 109 -2.17 8.55 -4.54
C ALA A 109 -3.34 9.54 -4.65
N TYR A 110 -3.81 9.80 -5.88
CA TYR A 110 -5.03 10.58 -6.10
C TYR A 110 -6.24 9.94 -5.42
N ALA A 111 -6.30 8.61 -5.43
CA ALA A 111 -7.26 7.83 -4.66
C ALA A 111 -6.68 6.47 -4.30
N CYS A 112 -7.04 5.97 -3.12
CA CYS A 112 -6.85 4.59 -2.70
C CYS A 112 -8.22 3.93 -2.63
N VAL A 113 -8.45 2.89 -3.45
CA VAL A 113 -9.72 2.16 -3.52
C VAL A 113 -9.54 0.82 -2.82
N ALA A 114 -9.94 0.74 -1.56
CA ALA A 114 -9.95 -0.48 -0.78
C ALA A 114 -11.31 -1.19 -0.94
N ASP A 115 -11.38 -2.15 -1.84
CA ASP A 115 -12.54 -3.02 -1.99
C ASP A 115 -12.51 -4.08 -0.89
N LEU A 116 -13.42 -3.98 0.07
CA LEU A 116 -13.40 -4.83 1.26
C LEU A 116 -13.74 -6.28 0.95
N ASP A 117 -14.58 -6.56 -0.05
CA ASP A 117 -14.90 -7.92 -0.45
C ASP A 117 -13.68 -8.59 -1.10
N LEU A 118 -12.93 -7.85 -1.93
CA LEU A 118 -11.68 -8.32 -2.51
C LEU A 118 -10.63 -8.56 -1.41
N LEU A 119 -10.53 -7.66 -0.44
CA LEU A 119 -9.54 -7.75 0.65
C LEU A 119 -9.85 -8.90 1.63
N LEU A 120 -11.12 -9.23 1.86
CA LEU A 120 -11.52 -10.42 2.64
C LEU A 120 -10.97 -11.73 2.07
N GLU A 121 -10.85 -11.82 0.73
CA GLU A 121 -10.32 -13.02 0.06
C GLU A 121 -8.78 -13.03 -0.03
N SER A 122 -8.11 -11.99 0.48
CA SER A 122 -6.64 -11.97 0.48
C SER A 122 -6.08 -13.04 1.42
N PRO A 123 -4.88 -13.61 1.12
CA PRO A 123 -4.26 -14.57 2.02
C PRO A 123 -4.03 -13.96 3.40
N LYS A 124 -4.50 -14.66 4.45
CA LYS A 124 -4.47 -14.22 5.85
C LYS A 124 -3.06 -13.88 6.35
N GLU A 125 -2.06 -14.55 5.80
CA GLU A 125 -0.66 -14.35 6.17
C GLU A 125 -0.19 -12.91 5.88
N TYR A 126 -0.68 -12.31 4.80
CA TYR A 126 -0.36 -10.90 4.47
C TYR A 126 -0.97 -9.96 5.50
N PHE A 127 -2.20 -10.19 5.91
CA PHE A 127 -2.84 -9.36 6.93
C PHE A 127 -2.14 -9.48 8.29
N VAL A 128 -1.76 -10.68 8.71
CA VAL A 128 -0.97 -10.88 9.94
C VAL A 128 0.38 -10.15 9.86
N ALA A 129 1.05 -10.20 8.71
CA ALA A 129 2.28 -9.45 8.48
C ALA A 129 2.04 -7.93 8.55
N GLY A 130 0.93 -7.43 7.97
CA GLY A 130 0.53 -6.01 8.00
C GLY A 130 0.24 -5.52 9.42
N ILE A 131 -0.44 -6.33 10.23
CA ILE A 131 -0.64 -6.02 11.65
C ILE A 131 0.71 -5.85 12.36
N GLY A 132 1.67 -6.76 12.11
CA GLY A 132 3.01 -6.67 12.69
C GLY A 132 3.78 -5.42 12.25
N ASP A 133 3.79 -5.15 10.94
CA ASP A 133 4.41 -3.95 10.33
C ASP A 133 3.83 -2.65 10.92
N THR A 134 2.51 -2.58 11.01
CA THR A 134 1.82 -1.39 11.52
C THR A 134 2.00 -1.20 13.02
N LEU A 135 1.98 -2.27 13.82
CA LEU A 135 2.26 -2.18 15.25
C LEU A 135 3.69 -1.74 15.56
N ALA A 136 4.67 -2.17 14.75
CA ALA A 136 6.07 -1.80 14.92
C ALA A 136 6.27 -0.28 14.86
N LYS A 137 5.51 0.43 14.05
CA LYS A 137 5.62 1.89 13.88
C LYS A 137 5.52 2.68 15.18
N TRP A 138 4.63 2.29 16.09
CA TRP A 138 4.55 2.94 17.41
C TRP A 138 5.87 2.82 18.16
N TYR A 139 6.42 1.63 18.27
CA TYR A 139 7.64 1.39 19.04
C TYR A 139 8.86 2.05 18.41
N GLU A 140 8.95 2.02 17.09
CA GLU A 140 10.01 2.70 16.34
C GLU A 140 9.92 4.21 16.48
N ALA A 141 8.72 4.79 16.30
CA ALA A 141 8.50 6.23 16.40
C ALA A 141 8.85 6.78 17.79
N VAL A 142 8.40 6.12 18.87
CA VAL A 142 8.71 6.54 20.23
C VAL A 142 10.23 6.59 20.48
N VAL A 143 10.93 5.51 20.12
CA VAL A 143 12.39 5.43 20.31
C VAL A 143 13.12 6.50 19.50
N LEU A 144 12.69 6.75 18.25
CA LEU A 144 13.31 7.78 17.40
C LEU A 144 13.10 9.18 17.94
N VAL A 145 11.89 9.48 18.42
CA VAL A 145 11.56 10.81 18.99
C VAL A 145 12.32 11.05 20.31
N GLU A 146 12.42 10.05 21.18
CA GLU A 146 13.19 10.10 22.42
C GLU A 146 14.67 10.37 22.14
N ARG A 147 15.28 9.57 21.27
CA ARG A 147 16.71 9.69 20.92
C ARG A 147 17.06 11.05 20.33
N ASN A 148 16.16 11.66 19.55
CA ASN A 148 16.37 12.93 18.89
C ASN A 148 15.82 14.13 19.68
N ASN A 149 15.24 13.93 20.86
CA ASN A 149 14.63 14.97 21.69
C ASN A 149 13.61 15.86 20.91
N LYS A 150 12.75 15.23 20.12
CA LYS A 150 11.81 15.89 19.19
C LYS A 150 10.37 15.99 19.68
N PHE A 151 10.10 15.75 20.97
CA PHE A 151 8.74 15.77 21.53
C PHE A 151 8.01 17.12 21.40
N ASN A 152 8.74 18.21 21.26
CA ASN A 152 8.15 19.54 21.13
C ASN A 152 7.86 19.97 19.69
N ASP A 153 8.27 19.18 18.70
CA ASP A 153 7.96 19.45 17.29
C ASP A 153 6.50 19.08 17.00
N PRO A 154 5.66 20.01 16.50
CA PRO A 154 4.23 19.75 16.28
C PRO A 154 3.95 18.64 15.27
N PHE A 155 4.75 18.55 14.19
CA PHE A 155 4.58 17.51 13.17
C PHE A 155 5.00 16.13 13.70
N VAL A 156 6.07 16.06 14.47
CA VAL A 156 6.50 14.83 15.14
C VAL A 156 5.45 14.35 16.13
N ARG A 157 4.85 15.27 16.90
CA ARG A 157 3.75 14.93 17.82
C ARG A 157 2.53 14.39 17.07
N MET A 158 2.18 15.00 15.93
CA MET A 158 1.08 14.50 15.10
C MET A 158 1.36 13.06 14.60
N GLY A 159 2.58 12.79 14.13
CA GLY A 159 3.00 11.45 13.74
C GLY A 159 2.96 10.44 14.90
N LEU A 160 3.42 10.84 16.09
CA LEU A 160 3.34 9.99 17.28
C LEU A 160 1.89 9.65 17.69
N GLU A 161 0.98 10.62 17.64
CA GLU A 161 -0.43 10.36 17.93
C GLU A 161 -1.05 9.43 16.87
N ALA A 162 -0.70 9.60 15.60
CA ALA A 162 -1.12 8.67 14.55
C ALA A 162 -0.57 7.25 14.80
N ALA A 163 0.72 7.10 15.11
CA ALA A 163 1.32 5.81 15.47
C ALA A 163 0.67 5.16 16.70
N LYS A 164 0.28 5.97 17.70
CA LYS A 164 -0.47 5.49 18.86
C LYS A 164 -1.86 4.99 18.47
N ILE A 165 -2.56 5.71 17.60
CA ILE A 165 -3.87 5.28 17.10
C ILE A 165 -3.75 3.94 16.38
N THR A 166 -2.74 3.76 15.51
CA THR A 166 -2.53 2.48 14.81
C THR A 166 -2.39 1.32 15.79
N ARG A 167 -1.56 1.48 16.82
CA ARG A 167 -1.39 0.48 17.88
C ARG A 167 -2.71 0.19 18.60
N ASP A 168 -3.40 1.22 19.08
CA ASP A 168 -4.57 1.07 19.94
C ASP A 168 -5.75 0.43 19.17
N VAL A 169 -5.94 0.78 17.89
CA VAL A 169 -6.95 0.19 17.03
C VAL A 169 -6.63 -1.28 16.73
N LEU A 170 -5.41 -1.59 16.31
CA LEU A 170 -5.06 -2.97 15.99
C LEU A 170 -5.08 -3.90 17.21
N LEU A 171 -4.65 -3.44 18.38
CA LEU A 171 -4.76 -4.24 19.61
C LEU A 171 -6.23 -4.52 19.99
N ARG A 172 -7.16 -3.64 19.63
CA ARG A 172 -8.59 -3.83 19.87
C ARG A 172 -9.25 -4.70 18.81
N ASP A 173 -8.96 -4.45 17.52
CA ASP A 173 -9.76 -4.95 16.39
C ASP A 173 -9.12 -6.11 15.61
N ALA A 174 -7.81 -6.37 15.73
CA ALA A 174 -7.11 -7.36 14.91
C ALA A 174 -7.71 -8.77 14.99
N ASN A 175 -8.06 -9.25 16.17
CA ASN A 175 -8.67 -10.57 16.32
C ASN A 175 -10.05 -10.64 15.64
N GLY A 176 -10.91 -9.63 15.85
CA GLY A 176 -12.22 -9.55 15.19
C GLY A 176 -12.11 -9.43 13.67
N ALA A 177 -11.07 -8.73 13.17
CA ALA A 177 -10.78 -8.63 11.75
C ALA A 177 -10.32 -9.97 11.14
N LEU A 178 -9.48 -10.72 11.85
CA LEU A 178 -9.07 -12.07 11.43
C LEU A 178 -10.25 -13.05 11.40
N GLU A 179 -11.14 -12.99 12.40
CA GLU A 179 -12.37 -13.77 12.39
C GLU A 179 -13.31 -13.39 11.24
N ALA A 180 -13.39 -12.09 10.88
CA ALA A 180 -14.15 -11.60 9.75
C ALA A 180 -13.65 -12.22 8.42
N MET A 181 -12.32 -12.29 8.23
CA MET A 181 -11.72 -12.97 7.07
C MET A 181 -12.07 -14.46 7.03
N GLU A 182 -12.04 -15.15 8.17
CA GLU A 182 -12.40 -16.57 8.24
C GLU A 182 -13.88 -16.84 7.89
N LYS A 183 -14.76 -15.92 8.27
CA LYS A 183 -16.20 -15.99 8.00
C LYS A 183 -16.59 -15.45 6.62
N GLY A 184 -15.68 -14.71 5.96
CA GLY A 184 -15.98 -13.99 4.70
C GLY A 184 -17.00 -12.87 4.89
N GLU A 185 -16.98 -12.18 6.04
CA GLU A 185 -17.96 -11.16 6.40
C GLU A 185 -17.27 -9.82 6.70
N VAL A 186 -17.69 -8.75 6.03
CA VAL A 186 -17.21 -7.39 6.33
C VAL A 186 -17.79 -6.93 7.68
N THR A 187 -16.92 -6.80 8.68
CA THR A 187 -17.26 -6.29 10.02
C THR A 187 -16.63 -4.93 10.27
N GLU A 188 -17.09 -4.22 11.32
CA GLU A 188 -16.47 -2.95 11.72
C GLU A 188 -15.00 -3.13 12.14
N SER A 189 -14.66 -4.24 12.83
CA SER A 189 -13.27 -4.53 13.18
C SER A 189 -12.40 -4.71 11.94
N PHE A 190 -12.92 -5.35 10.87
CA PHE A 190 -12.20 -5.50 9.61
C PHE A 190 -11.99 -4.16 8.93
N LYS A 191 -13.01 -3.31 8.83
CA LYS A 191 -12.90 -1.96 8.27
C LYS A 191 -11.88 -1.13 9.04
N ASN A 192 -11.97 -1.10 10.37
CA ASN A 192 -11.04 -0.36 11.22
C ASN A 192 -9.59 -0.80 11.02
N ALA A 193 -9.35 -2.11 10.88
CA ALA A 193 -8.02 -2.63 10.65
C ALA A 193 -7.49 -2.24 9.26
N VAL A 194 -8.30 -2.34 8.21
CA VAL A 194 -7.94 -1.92 6.83
C VAL A 194 -7.62 -0.42 6.79
N ASP A 195 -8.47 0.43 7.35
CA ASP A 195 -8.24 1.88 7.40
C ASP A 195 -6.98 2.22 8.18
N THR A 196 -6.73 1.47 9.26
CA THR A 196 -5.54 1.65 10.10
C THR A 196 -4.27 1.27 9.35
N GLU A 197 -4.24 0.13 8.68
CA GLU A 197 -3.04 -0.33 7.95
C GLU A 197 -2.74 0.51 6.71
N PHE A 198 -3.75 1.02 6.01
CA PHE A 198 -3.52 1.82 4.82
C PHE A 198 -3.38 3.31 5.13
N ALA A 199 -4.44 3.92 5.65
CA ALA A 199 -4.51 5.38 5.75
C ALA A 199 -3.76 5.91 6.98
N ILE A 200 -4.07 5.43 8.19
CA ILE A 200 -3.46 5.99 9.40
C ILE A 200 -1.98 5.66 9.45
N SER A 201 -1.62 4.40 9.18
CA SER A 201 -0.22 3.95 9.10
C SER A 201 0.56 4.64 7.98
N GLY A 202 -0.09 5.03 6.89
CA GLY A 202 0.51 5.79 5.79
C GLY A 202 0.79 7.26 6.10
N CYS A 203 0.28 7.78 7.21
CA CYS A 203 0.55 9.12 7.73
C CYS A 203 1.69 9.17 8.76
N VAL A 204 2.22 8.02 9.20
CA VAL A 204 3.34 7.86 10.15
C VAL A 204 4.68 7.68 9.42
#